data_6ea267234150d1ea1f877ad9fd3948af
#
_entry.id   6ea267234150d1ea1f877ad9fd3948af
#
_cell.length_a   1.000
_cell.length_b   1.000
_cell.length_c   1.000
_cell.angle_alpha   90.00
_cell.angle_beta   90.00
_cell.angle_gamma   90.00
#
_symmetry.space_group_name_H-M   'P 1'
#
loop_
_entity.id
_entity.type
_entity.pdbx_description
1 polymer ?
#
loop_
_entity_poly.entity_id
_entity_poly.type
_entity_poly.pdbx_seq_one_letter_code
_entity_poly.pdbx_strand_id
1 'polypeptide(L)'
;MRHGKSSWELNVSDKDRPLNQRGIDDAQKMGAYLQNQTAAVDAVFSSPAIRAAHTALIVSREMNVPIHKISFSESLYDFSGEDVLEFVRCLDDTLDTVMTFGHNNAFTSLAYSLADFTGDNIPTAGAVLFRFDVSLWSEITKANAEYFFPKTIAKP
;
A
#
# COMPACT_ATOMS: atom_id res chain seq x y z
N MET A 1 -1.29 -0.29 0.52
CA MET A 1 -1.73 0.16 -0.83
C MET A 1 -1.22 -0.80 -1.89
N ARG A 2 -2.09 -1.24 -2.80
CA ARG A 2 -1.70 -2.05 -3.95
C ARG A 2 -0.99 -1.18 -5.00
N HIS A 3 0.04 -1.72 -5.66
CA HIS A 3 0.74 -1.04 -6.75
C HIS A 3 -0.18 -0.57 -7.88
N GLY A 4 0.23 0.47 -8.61
CA GLY A 4 -0.45 0.97 -9.80
C GLY A 4 -0.46 -0.04 -10.95
N LYS A 5 -1.24 0.23 -12.01
CA LYS A 5 -1.30 -0.64 -13.18
C LYS A 5 0.08 -0.79 -13.83
N SER A 6 0.53 -2.02 -14.01
CA SER A 6 1.83 -2.34 -14.61
C SER A 6 1.72 -2.71 -16.09
N SER A 7 2.82 -2.54 -16.81
CA SER A 7 2.97 -2.94 -18.21
C SER A 7 3.31 -4.43 -18.32
N TRP A 8 2.86 -5.04 -19.40
CA TRP A 8 3.24 -6.38 -19.87
C TRP A 8 4.03 -6.34 -21.19
N GLU A 9 4.35 -5.14 -21.68
CA GLU A 9 4.95 -4.95 -22.99
C GLU A 9 6.44 -5.35 -23.05
N LEU A 10 7.13 -5.28 -21.89
CA LEU A 10 8.54 -5.62 -21.79
C LEU A 10 8.73 -7.11 -21.47
N ASN A 11 9.70 -7.74 -22.11
CA ASN A 11 10.11 -9.09 -21.78
C ASN A 11 11.11 -9.09 -20.61
N VAL A 12 10.57 -8.94 -19.41
CA VAL A 12 11.33 -8.87 -18.15
C VAL A 12 10.72 -9.80 -17.11
N SER A 13 11.45 -10.05 -16.02
CA SER A 13 10.93 -10.81 -14.89
C SER A 13 9.73 -10.11 -14.24
N ASP A 14 8.93 -10.85 -13.48
CA ASP A 14 7.77 -10.25 -12.79
C ASP A 14 8.17 -9.08 -11.88
N LYS A 15 9.28 -9.19 -11.15
CA LYS A 15 9.79 -8.12 -10.28
C LYS A 15 10.20 -6.86 -11.05
N ASP A 16 10.63 -7.00 -12.30
CA ASP A 16 11.14 -5.90 -13.12
C ASP A 16 10.06 -5.20 -13.96
N ARG A 17 8.82 -5.66 -13.92
CA ARG A 17 7.72 -5.04 -14.66
C ARG A 17 7.44 -3.64 -14.16
N PRO A 18 7.51 -2.60 -15.05
CA PRO A 18 7.25 -1.21 -14.68
C PRO A 18 5.76 -0.90 -14.62
N LEU A 19 5.43 0.25 -14.05
CA LEU A 19 4.11 0.86 -14.22
C LEU A 19 3.89 1.26 -15.69
N ASN A 20 2.64 1.18 -16.15
CA ASN A 20 2.22 1.88 -17.36
C ASN A 20 1.73 3.30 -17.02
N GLN A 21 1.39 4.11 -18.02
CA GLN A 21 0.98 5.51 -17.83
C GLN A 21 -0.21 5.62 -16.87
N ARG A 22 -1.23 4.78 -17.04
CA ARG A 22 -2.38 4.75 -16.13
C ARG A 22 -1.98 4.46 -14.68
N GLY A 23 -1.01 3.57 -14.47
CA GLY A 23 -0.53 3.27 -13.11
C GLY A 23 0.16 4.46 -12.46
N ILE A 24 0.88 5.26 -13.23
CA ILE A 24 1.51 6.51 -12.79
C ILE A 24 0.44 7.54 -12.43
N ASP A 25 -0.52 7.78 -13.32
CA ASP A 25 -1.59 8.76 -13.14
C ASP A 25 -2.47 8.42 -11.92
N ASP A 26 -2.84 7.14 -11.77
CA ASP A 26 -3.60 6.66 -10.62
C ASP A 26 -2.81 6.81 -9.30
N ALA A 27 -1.49 6.57 -9.31
CA ALA A 27 -0.65 6.74 -8.13
C ALA A 27 -0.52 8.21 -7.71
N GLN A 28 -0.35 9.13 -8.67
CA GLN A 28 -0.33 10.58 -8.41
C GLN A 28 -1.66 11.04 -7.81
N LYS A 29 -2.77 10.67 -8.44
CA LYS A 29 -4.12 11.00 -7.98
C LYS A 29 -4.37 10.51 -6.54
N MET A 30 -3.99 9.26 -6.27
CA MET A 30 -4.16 8.66 -4.94
C MET A 30 -3.29 9.34 -3.89
N GLY A 31 -2.03 9.65 -4.20
CA GLY A 31 -1.12 10.35 -3.28
C GLY A 31 -1.65 11.73 -2.89
N ALA A 32 -2.07 12.52 -3.88
CA ALA A 32 -2.67 13.84 -3.66
C ALA A 32 -3.95 13.77 -2.80
N TYR A 33 -4.76 12.74 -3.00
CA TYR A 33 -5.96 12.52 -2.20
C TYR A 33 -5.63 12.09 -0.76
N LEU A 34 -4.75 11.10 -0.59
CA LEU A 34 -4.39 10.52 0.70
C LEU A 34 -3.68 11.51 1.63
N GLN A 35 -2.99 12.51 1.09
CA GLN A 35 -2.36 13.58 1.86
C GLN A 35 -3.30 14.21 2.89
N ASN A 36 -4.58 14.32 2.56
CA ASN A 36 -5.60 14.94 3.40
C ASN A 36 -6.45 13.93 4.19
N GLN A 37 -6.21 12.62 4.02
CA GLN A 37 -7.00 11.57 4.66
C GLN A 37 -6.28 10.89 5.82
N THR A 38 -4.96 11.03 5.90
CA THR A 38 -4.13 10.34 6.89
C THR A 38 -3.41 11.31 7.81
N ALA A 39 -3.04 10.83 9.00
CA ALA A 39 -2.06 11.50 9.84
C ALA A 39 -0.68 11.53 9.15
N ALA A 40 0.27 12.26 9.74
CA ALA A 40 1.65 12.24 9.26
C ALA A 40 2.21 10.81 9.25
N VAL A 41 2.81 10.43 8.13
CA VAL A 41 3.38 9.08 7.95
C VAL A 41 4.77 9.01 8.56
N ASP A 42 4.98 8.07 9.48
CA ASP A 42 6.26 7.86 10.14
C ASP A 42 7.24 7.08 9.27
N ALA A 43 6.76 6.03 8.58
CA ALA A 43 7.57 5.20 7.70
C ALA A 43 6.75 4.65 6.52
N VAL A 44 7.44 4.39 5.42
CA VAL A 44 6.90 3.76 4.21
C VAL A 44 7.71 2.51 3.90
N PHE A 45 7.04 1.40 3.68
CA PHE A 45 7.64 0.13 3.32
C PHE A 45 7.08 -0.36 1.99
N SER A 46 7.92 -0.84 1.10
CA SER A 46 7.49 -1.33 -0.20
C SER A 46 8.10 -2.68 -0.54
N SER A 47 7.34 -3.48 -1.27
CA SER A 47 7.89 -4.58 -2.05
C SER A 47 9.01 -4.05 -2.96
N PRO A 48 10.10 -4.82 -3.18
CA PRO A 48 11.17 -4.44 -4.10
C PRO A 48 10.79 -4.54 -5.58
N ALA A 49 9.63 -5.13 -5.92
CA ALA A 49 9.15 -5.14 -7.30
C ALA A 49 8.98 -3.71 -7.83
N ILE A 50 9.49 -3.44 -9.04
CA ILE A 50 9.58 -2.07 -9.60
C ILE A 50 8.22 -1.36 -9.60
N ARG A 51 7.14 -2.04 -9.97
CA ARG A 51 5.79 -1.45 -9.95
C ARG A 51 5.33 -1.00 -8.57
N ALA A 52 5.69 -1.72 -7.51
CA ALA A 52 5.36 -1.34 -6.14
C ALA A 52 6.27 -0.22 -5.63
N ALA A 53 7.57 -0.33 -5.85
CA ALA A 53 8.56 0.68 -5.51
C ALA A 53 8.26 2.04 -6.17
N HIS A 54 7.95 2.03 -7.47
CA HIS A 54 7.60 3.25 -8.20
C HIS A 54 6.28 3.85 -7.70
N THR A 55 5.27 3.03 -7.40
CA THR A 55 4.03 3.51 -6.77
C THR A 55 4.31 4.17 -5.43
N ALA A 56 5.14 3.55 -4.58
CA ALA A 56 5.52 4.10 -3.29
C ALA A 56 6.22 5.45 -3.41
N LEU A 57 7.15 5.60 -4.35
CA LEU A 57 7.86 6.85 -4.62
C LEU A 57 6.92 7.96 -5.08
N ILE A 58 6.02 7.68 -6.01
CA ILE A 58 5.04 8.66 -6.52
C ILE A 58 4.12 9.11 -5.38
N VAL A 59 3.49 8.17 -4.68
CA VAL A 59 2.56 8.47 -3.60
C VAL A 59 3.23 9.24 -2.46
N SER A 60 4.43 8.82 -2.05
CA SER A 60 5.18 9.52 -1.00
C SER A 60 5.52 10.96 -1.39
N ARG A 61 5.86 11.21 -2.64
CA ARG A 61 6.12 12.56 -3.15
C ARG A 61 4.87 13.43 -3.09
N GLU A 62 3.74 12.93 -3.56
CA GLU A 62 2.46 13.65 -3.52
C GLU A 62 1.99 13.93 -2.08
N MET A 63 2.30 13.04 -1.15
CA MET A 63 2.00 13.19 0.27
C MET A 63 3.04 14.00 1.05
N ASN A 64 4.09 14.52 0.40
CA ASN A 64 5.21 15.20 1.04
C ASN A 64 5.95 14.33 2.09
N VAL A 65 5.97 13.04 1.91
CA VAL A 65 6.75 12.11 2.74
C VAL A 65 8.18 12.05 2.22
N PRO A 66 9.20 12.37 3.05
CA PRO A 66 10.59 12.37 2.62
C PRO A 66 11.07 11.00 2.16
N ILE A 67 11.90 10.96 1.11
CA ILE A 67 12.38 9.72 0.49
C ILE A 67 13.16 8.83 1.48
N HIS A 68 13.85 9.41 2.45
CA HIS A 68 14.60 8.64 3.45
C HIS A 68 13.72 7.84 4.42
N LYS A 69 12.41 8.08 4.43
CA LYS A 69 11.42 7.27 5.17
C LYS A 69 10.99 6.01 4.40
N ILE A 70 11.42 5.82 3.16
CA ILE A 70 11.04 4.68 2.33
C ILE A 70 12.08 3.58 2.47
N SER A 71 11.60 2.39 2.80
CA SER A 71 12.42 1.16 2.89
C SER A 71 11.78 0.03 2.08
N PHE A 72 12.59 -0.92 1.63
CA PHE A 72 12.13 -2.07 0.85
C PHE A 72 12.28 -3.36 1.66
N SER A 73 11.30 -4.26 1.52
CA SER A 73 11.31 -5.56 2.16
C SER A 73 10.75 -6.64 1.22
N GLU A 74 11.49 -7.75 1.12
CA GLU A 74 11.01 -8.95 0.38
C GLU A 74 9.72 -9.53 0.98
N SER A 75 9.46 -9.35 2.27
CA SER A 75 8.21 -9.78 2.91
C SER A 75 6.98 -9.12 2.32
N LEU A 76 7.13 -7.99 1.63
CA LEU A 76 6.03 -7.30 0.94
C LEU A 76 5.86 -7.75 -0.52
N TYR A 77 6.77 -8.58 -1.04
CA TYR A 77 6.58 -9.33 -2.27
C TYR A 77 5.80 -10.61 -1.96
N ASP A 78 4.59 -10.42 -1.47
CA ASP A 78 3.66 -11.44 -0.98
C ASP A 78 2.33 -11.34 -1.73
N PHE A 79 1.73 -12.46 -2.03
CA PHE A 79 0.47 -12.60 -2.75
C PHE A 79 -0.63 -13.27 -1.91
N SER A 80 -0.30 -13.76 -0.72
CA SER A 80 -1.24 -14.39 0.22
C SER A 80 -1.75 -13.43 1.31
N GLY A 81 -0.88 -12.56 1.82
CA GLY A 81 -1.11 -11.64 2.91
C GLY A 81 -0.49 -12.07 4.24
N GLU A 82 -0.02 -13.31 4.36
CA GLU A 82 0.57 -13.83 5.59
C GLU A 82 1.89 -13.13 5.92
N ASP A 83 2.77 -12.99 4.95
CA ASP A 83 4.07 -12.33 5.13
C ASP A 83 3.91 -10.82 5.39
N VAL A 84 2.96 -10.17 4.72
CA VAL A 84 2.64 -8.75 4.99
C VAL A 84 2.14 -8.57 6.42
N LEU A 85 1.23 -9.44 6.88
CA LEU A 85 0.68 -9.35 8.24
C LEU A 85 1.77 -9.56 9.29
N GLU A 86 2.62 -10.56 9.10
CA GLU A 86 3.74 -10.84 10.01
C GLU A 86 4.75 -9.67 10.01
N PHE A 87 5.07 -9.12 8.83
CA PHE A 87 5.92 -7.94 8.71
C PHE A 87 5.38 -6.76 9.53
N VAL A 88 4.07 -6.48 9.42
CA VAL A 88 3.43 -5.37 10.16
C VAL A 88 3.43 -5.64 11.66
N ARG A 89 3.20 -6.88 12.09
CA ARG A 89 3.24 -7.26 13.52
C ARG A 89 4.62 -7.12 14.15
N CYS A 90 5.67 -7.16 13.35
CA CYS A 90 7.06 -7.02 13.78
C CYS A 90 7.60 -5.58 13.67
N LEU A 91 6.78 -4.59 13.32
CA LEU A 91 7.21 -3.20 13.26
C LEU A 91 7.59 -2.65 14.63
N ASP A 92 8.46 -1.64 14.62
CA ASP A 92 8.82 -0.89 15.81
C ASP A 92 7.60 -0.14 16.36
N ASP A 93 7.28 -0.35 17.63
CA ASP A 93 6.11 0.24 18.29
C ASP A 93 6.23 1.75 18.52
N THR A 94 7.35 2.38 18.19
CA THR A 94 7.50 3.84 18.14
C THR A 94 6.87 4.45 16.87
N LEU A 95 6.54 3.62 15.87
CA LEU A 95 5.84 4.04 14.65
C LEU A 95 4.32 3.99 14.88
N ASP A 96 3.64 5.12 14.71
CA ASP A 96 2.18 5.20 14.86
C ASP A 96 1.46 5.01 13.52
N THR A 97 1.98 5.60 12.44
CA THR A 97 1.37 5.57 11.11
C THR A 97 2.38 5.11 10.07
N VAL A 98 2.10 3.97 9.45
CA VAL A 98 2.96 3.41 8.41
C VAL A 98 2.17 3.17 7.12
N MET A 99 2.85 3.22 5.99
CA MET A 99 2.30 2.78 4.70
C MET A 99 3.05 1.57 4.19
N THR A 100 2.31 0.60 3.66
CA THR A 100 2.89 -0.55 2.96
C THR A 100 2.42 -0.57 1.51
N PHE A 101 3.34 -0.89 0.60
CA PHE A 101 3.07 -1.01 -0.84
C PHE A 101 3.43 -2.42 -1.31
N GLY A 102 2.49 -3.06 -1.99
CA GLY A 102 2.67 -4.44 -2.44
C GLY A 102 1.61 -4.88 -3.44
N HIS A 103 1.16 -6.10 -3.31
CA HIS A 103 0.50 -6.85 -4.36
C HIS A 103 -0.87 -7.39 -3.95
N ASN A 104 -1.64 -7.83 -4.92
CA ASN A 104 -2.81 -8.65 -4.73
C ASN A 104 -2.48 -10.13 -5.08
N ASN A 105 -3.10 -11.11 -4.42
CA ASN A 105 -4.27 -10.98 -3.52
C ASN A 105 -3.95 -10.66 -2.05
N ALA A 106 -2.71 -10.42 -1.67
CA ALA A 106 -2.33 -10.16 -0.27
C ALA A 106 -3.19 -9.06 0.38
N PHE A 107 -3.31 -7.90 -0.25
CA PHE A 107 -4.08 -6.79 0.35
C PHE A 107 -5.60 -7.02 0.36
N THR A 108 -6.14 -7.75 -0.59
CA THR A 108 -7.54 -8.16 -0.54
C THR A 108 -7.77 -9.15 0.61
N SER A 109 -6.89 -10.13 0.79
CA SER A 109 -6.96 -11.09 1.91
C SER A 109 -6.90 -10.38 3.26
N LEU A 110 -6.01 -9.39 3.41
CA LEU A 110 -5.92 -8.58 4.63
C LEU A 110 -7.19 -7.76 4.87
N ALA A 111 -7.78 -7.19 3.83
CA ALA A 111 -9.03 -6.45 3.97
C ALA A 111 -10.18 -7.35 4.44
N TYR A 112 -10.27 -8.58 3.93
CA TYR A 112 -11.24 -9.56 4.42
C TYR A 112 -10.98 -9.97 5.87
N SER A 113 -9.74 -10.31 6.22
CA SER A 113 -9.41 -10.88 7.52
C SER A 113 -9.43 -9.84 8.65
N LEU A 114 -9.00 -8.60 8.38
CA LEU A 114 -8.85 -7.56 9.39
C LEU A 114 -10.07 -6.64 9.50
N ALA A 115 -10.87 -6.47 8.45
CA ALA A 115 -11.88 -5.41 8.41
C ALA A 115 -13.20 -5.80 7.70
N ASP A 116 -13.49 -7.08 7.56
CA ASP A 116 -14.73 -7.60 7.00
C ASP A 116 -15.12 -6.97 5.64
N PHE A 117 -14.12 -6.79 4.76
CA PHE A 117 -14.30 -6.26 3.42
C PHE A 117 -15.30 -7.10 2.62
N THR A 118 -16.23 -6.46 1.91
CA THR A 118 -17.29 -7.14 1.14
C THR A 118 -17.17 -7.00 -0.37
N GLY A 119 -16.15 -6.26 -0.86
CA GLY A 119 -15.91 -6.10 -2.30
C GLY A 119 -15.14 -7.27 -2.90
N ASP A 120 -15.07 -7.36 -4.23
CA ASP A 120 -14.39 -8.47 -4.93
C ASP A 120 -12.88 -8.43 -4.74
N ASN A 121 -12.27 -7.26 -4.86
CA ASN A 121 -10.82 -7.09 -4.67
C ASN A 121 -10.42 -5.61 -4.47
N ILE A 122 -9.23 -5.40 -3.93
CA ILE A 122 -8.59 -4.08 -3.91
C ILE A 122 -8.00 -3.82 -5.30
N PRO A 123 -8.46 -2.78 -6.04
CA PRO A 123 -7.98 -2.51 -7.39
C PRO A 123 -6.53 -2.01 -7.40
N THR A 124 -5.89 -1.97 -8.58
CA THR A 124 -4.57 -1.34 -8.74
C THR A 124 -4.61 0.12 -8.28
N ALA A 125 -3.57 0.57 -7.59
CA ALA A 125 -3.48 1.83 -6.88
C ALA A 125 -4.58 2.05 -5.82
N GLY A 126 -5.34 1.02 -5.44
CA GLY A 126 -6.26 1.09 -4.32
C GLY A 126 -5.54 1.09 -2.98
N ALA A 127 -6.05 1.88 -2.04
CA ALA A 127 -5.55 1.96 -0.67
C ALA A 127 -6.63 1.54 0.33
N VAL A 128 -6.20 0.91 1.40
CA VAL A 128 -7.02 0.63 2.59
C VAL A 128 -6.33 1.26 3.78
N LEU A 129 -7.03 2.12 4.49
CA LEU A 129 -6.56 2.69 5.74
C LEU A 129 -7.15 1.88 6.89
N PHE A 130 -6.33 1.10 7.56
CA PHE A 130 -6.69 0.37 8.77
C PHE A 130 -6.38 1.21 10.01
N ARG A 131 -7.34 1.28 10.93
CA ARG A 131 -7.13 1.84 12.26
C ARG A 131 -7.31 0.75 13.30
N PHE A 132 -6.26 0.50 14.06
CA PHE A 132 -6.21 -0.48 15.13
C PHE A 132 -6.27 0.22 16.49
N ASP A 133 -7.11 -0.30 17.39
CA ASP A 133 -7.19 0.16 18.77
C ASP A 133 -6.31 -0.74 19.67
N VAL A 134 -5.00 -0.63 19.47
CA VAL A 134 -3.97 -1.39 20.18
C VAL A 134 -2.75 -0.52 20.44
N SER A 135 -1.92 -0.90 21.41
CA SER A 135 -0.68 -0.19 21.74
C SER A 135 0.57 -0.76 21.04
N LEU A 136 0.51 -2.02 20.62
CA LEU A 136 1.63 -2.74 20.00
C LEU A 136 1.21 -3.31 18.65
N TRP A 137 2.10 -3.24 17.66
CA TRP A 137 1.86 -3.82 16.34
C TRP A 137 1.62 -5.34 16.40
N SER A 138 2.25 -6.03 17.35
CA SER A 138 2.06 -7.47 17.55
C SER A 138 0.65 -7.87 17.97
N GLU A 139 -0.15 -6.93 18.47
CA GLU A 139 -1.51 -7.17 18.99
C GLU A 139 -2.60 -6.92 17.95
N ILE A 140 -2.25 -6.49 16.73
CA ILE A 140 -3.25 -6.21 15.70
C ILE A 140 -4.05 -7.46 15.32
N THR A 141 -5.38 -7.31 15.33
CA THR A 141 -6.34 -8.37 14.97
C THR A 141 -7.42 -7.83 14.04
N LYS A 142 -8.32 -6.99 14.55
CA LYS A 142 -9.38 -6.35 13.78
C LYS A 142 -9.16 -4.84 13.70
N ALA A 143 -9.59 -4.25 12.61
CA ALA A 143 -9.45 -2.83 12.34
C ALA A 143 -10.79 -2.21 11.94
N ASN A 144 -10.90 -0.90 12.19
CA ASN A 144 -11.79 -0.07 11.38
C ASN A 144 -11.07 0.28 10.09
N ALA A 145 -11.75 0.19 8.95
CA ALA A 145 -11.13 0.41 7.65
C ALA A 145 -11.89 1.43 6.80
N GLU A 146 -11.12 2.22 6.07
CA GLU A 146 -11.60 3.08 4.99
C GLU A 146 -10.94 2.67 3.68
N TYR A 147 -11.70 2.73 2.59
CA TYR A 147 -11.28 2.24 1.28
C TYR A 147 -11.23 3.39 0.28
N PHE A 148 -10.09 3.57 -0.35
CA PHE A 148 -9.85 4.63 -1.34
C PHE A 148 -9.40 4.01 -2.66
N PHE A 149 -10.21 4.20 -3.70
CA PHE A 149 -9.95 3.62 -5.02
C PHE A 149 -9.87 4.72 -6.08
N PRO A 150 -8.98 4.62 -7.07
CA PRO A 150 -8.76 5.68 -8.06
C PRO A 150 -10.02 6.10 -8.83
N LYS A 151 -10.96 5.16 -9.00
CA LYS A 151 -12.22 5.42 -9.72
C LYS A 151 -13.29 6.12 -8.88
N THR A 152 -13.23 6.01 -7.55
CA THR A 152 -14.28 6.49 -6.64
C THR A 152 -13.90 7.75 -5.90
N ILE A 153 -12.62 8.06 -5.75
CA ILE A 153 -12.17 9.31 -5.14
C ILE A 153 -12.37 10.49 -6.09
N ALA A 154 -12.71 11.66 -5.53
CA ALA A 154 -12.80 12.88 -6.30
C ALA A 154 -11.46 13.22 -6.97
N LYS A 155 -11.52 13.86 -8.15
CA LYS A 155 -10.30 14.48 -8.72
C LYS A 155 -9.91 15.65 -7.82
N PRO A 156 -8.61 15.84 -7.55
CA PRO A 156 -8.13 17.01 -6.82
C PRO A 156 -8.46 18.31 -7.55
#